data_acca2143beb224aabda5da6c6f09a51e
#
_entry.id   acca2143beb224aabda5da6c6f09a51e
#
_cell.length_a   1.000
_cell.length_b   1.000
_cell.length_c   1.000
_cell.angle_alpha   90.00
_cell.angle_beta   90.00
_cell.angle_gamma   90.00
#
_symmetry.space_group_name_H-M   'P 1'
#
loop_
_entity.id
_entity.type
_entity.pdbx_description
1 polymer ?
#
loop_
_entity_poly.entity_id
_entity_poly.type
_entity_poly.pdbx_seq_one_letter_code
_entity_poly.pdbx_strand_id
1 'polypeptide(L)'
;MGRDRVSDAAPTAAGGRGSEREIERVWVLRAPPVIPPEVPVETWRIEQGYLAPVAEGEAELARIGFPEGRLRRIVEPDGAERFVHTVKSGSGIVRVEREHAITRAEFEQSWPRTEGRRLMKTRRRARVGGLVWEIDVFDGLPLVMVEVELGDAEQRFDMPRWIAELVVKEVSEDARYRNAALAMYGLPVG
;
A
#
# COMPACT_ATOMS: atom_id res chain seq x y z
N MET A 1 50.14 -16.35 -17.74
CA MET A 1 49.11 -15.48 -18.37
C MET A 1 47.76 -16.10 -18.09
N GLY A 2 47.15 -15.79 -16.96
CA GLY A 2 45.81 -16.19 -16.56
C GLY A 2 44.88 -14.97 -16.71
N ARG A 3 43.82 -15.13 -17.48
CA ARG A 3 42.78 -14.12 -17.61
C ARG A 3 41.66 -14.46 -16.64
N ASP A 4 41.51 -13.64 -15.62
CA ASP A 4 40.36 -13.64 -14.73
C ASP A 4 39.12 -13.21 -15.51
N ARG A 5 38.13 -14.11 -15.61
CA ARG A 5 36.80 -13.78 -16.06
C ARG A 5 36.01 -13.29 -14.87
N VAL A 6 35.77 -12.01 -14.79
CA VAL A 6 34.75 -11.42 -13.92
C VAL A 6 33.38 -11.82 -14.48
N SER A 7 32.66 -12.63 -13.71
CA SER A 7 31.28 -13.01 -14.00
C SER A 7 30.36 -11.86 -13.60
N ASP A 8 29.86 -11.16 -14.59
CA ASP A 8 28.83 -10.14 -14.45
C ASP A 8 27.48 -10.85 -14.35
N ALA A 9 27.07 -11.18 -13.13
CA ALA A 9 25.75 -11.72 -12.87
C ALA A 9 24.76 -10.55 -12.75
N ALA A 10 23.97 -10.35 -13.81
CA ALA A 10 22.82 -9.45 -13.78
C ALA A 10 21.84 -9.88 -12.67
N PRO A 11 21.24 -8.94 -11.91
CA PRO A 11 20.23 -9.27 -10.91
C PRO A 11 19.01 -9.84 -11.62
N THR A 12 18.63 -11.04 -11.24
CA THR A 12 17.42 -11.74 -11.67
C THR A 12 16.22 -10.86 -11.30
N ALA A 13 15.47 -10.42 -12.28
CA ALA A 13 14.19 -9.72 -12.10
C ALA A 13 13.27 -10.60 -11.26
N ALA A 14 12.98 -10.15 -10.04
CA ALA A 14 11.99 -10.77 -9.17
C ALA A 14 10.64 -10.73 -9.88
N GLY A 15 10.07 -11.90 -10.14
CA GLY A 15 8.83 -12.10 -10.86
C GLY A 15 7.68 -11.29 -10.28
N GLY A 16 6.93 -10.63 -11.15
CA GLY A 16 5.67 -9.97 -10.80
C GLY A 16 4.75 -10.98 -10.13
N ARG A 17 4.18 -10.59 -8.96
CA ARG A 17 3.12 -11.38 -8.33
C ARG A 17 1.94 -11.40 -9.28
N GLY A 18 1.40 -12.60 -9.49
CA GLY A 18 0.20 -12.78 -10.30
C GLY A 18 -0.98 -12.01 -9.71
N SER A 19 -2.08 -11.92 -10.46
CA SER A 19 -3.35 -11.37 -9.99
C SER A 19 -3.81 -12.14 -8.75
N GLU A 20 -3.70 -11.56 -7.57
CA GLU A 20 -4.15 -12.14 -6.30
C GLU A 20 -5.50 -11.52 -5.90
N ARG A 21 -6.38 -12.36 -5.38
CA ARG A 21 -7.63 -11.93 -4.79
C ARG A 21 -7.35 -11.53 -3.35
N GLU A 22 -7.48 -10.25 -3.04
CA GLU A 22 -7.30 -9.73 -1.68
C GLU A 22 -8.64 -9.64 -0.96
N ILE A 23 -8.66 -10.07 0.28
CA ILE A 23 -9.78 -9.93 1.19
C ILE A 23 -9.26 -9.18 2.41
N GLU A 24 -9.63 -7.91 2.50
CA GLU A 24 -9.15 -7.01 3.56
C GLU A 24 -10.29 -6.61 4.49
N ARG A 25 -10.01 -6.59 5.78
CA ARG A 25 -10.88 -5.90 6.75
C ARG A 25 -10.15 -4.71 7.35
N VAL A 26 -10.87 -3.62 7.52
CA VAL A 26 -10.30 -2.30 7.84
C VAL A 26 -11.11 -1.62 8.94
N TRP A 27 -10.42 -1.07 9.95
CA TRP A 27 -11.03 -0.31 11.04
C TRP A 27 -10.34 1.03 11.23
N VAL A 28 -11.12 2.02 11.65
CA VAL A 28 -10.61 3.30 12.15
C VAL A 28 -10.31 3.15 13.64
N LEU A 29 -9.14 3.62 14.05
CA LEU A 29 -8.71 3.67 15.45
C LEU A 29 -8.74 5.12 15.97
N ARG A 30 -9.03 5.29 17.26
CA ARG A 30 -9.03 6.64 17.92
C ARG A 30 -7.62 7.19 18.14
N ALA A 31 -6.60 6.34 18.15
CA ALA A 31 -5.20 6.70 18.33
C ALA A 31 -4.27 5.58 17.82
N PRO A 32 -2.99 5.86 17.55
CA PRO A 32 -2.01 4.82 17.26
C PRO A 32 -1.86 3.88 18.48
N PRO A 33 -1.96 2.56 18.29
CA PRO A 33 -1.83 1.62 19.39
C PRO A 33 -0.38 1.52 19.89
N VAL A 34 -0.23 1.23 21.17
CA VAL A 34 1.03 0.81 21.77
C VAL A 34 1.18 -0.68 21.49
N ILE A 35 2.13 -1.05 20.63
CA ILE A 35 2.42 -2.44 20.29
C ILE A 35 3.25 -3.05 21.44
N PRO A 36 2.83 -4.20 22.00
CA PRO A 36 3.60 -4.89 23.04
C PRO A 36 5.02 -5.24 22.55
N PRO A 37 6.05 -5.13 23.40
CA PRO A 37 7.45 -5.30 22.99
C PRO A 37 7.77 -6.71 22.48
N GLU A 38 7.01 -7.71 22.85
CA GLU A 38 7.15 -9.09 22.38
C GLU A 38 6.59 -9.32 20.98
N VAL A 39 5.81 -8.38 20.43
CA VAL A 39 5.22 -8.50 19.10
C VAL A 39 6.23 -8.06 18.05
N PRO A 40 6.60 -8.95 17.10
CA PRO A 40 7.45 -8.55 15.99
C PRO A 40 6.78 -7.47 15.14
N VAL A 41 7.47 -6.35 14.91
CA VAL A 41 6.96 -5.23 14.14
C VAL A 41 8.00 -4.69 13.17
N GLU A 42 7.56 -4.43 11.95
CA GLU A 42 8.30 -3.71 10.92
C GLU A 42 7.66 -2.34 10.73
N THR A 43 8.46 -1.30 10.53
CA THR A 43 7.94 0.05 10.28
C THR A 43 8.37 0.52 8.89
N TRP A 44 7.39 0.82 8.06
CA TRP A 44 7.59 1.30 6.69
C TRP A 44 7.11 2.75 6.57
N ARG A 45 7.83 3.54 5.79
CA ARG A 45 7.36 4.84 5.33
C ARG A 45 6.83 4.70 3.92
N ILE A 46 5.59 5.12 3.69
CA ILE A 46 4.93 4.94 2.40
C ILE A 46 4.48 6.30 1.86
N GLU A 47 4.99 6.64 0.70
CA GLU A 47 4.51 7.72 -0.14
C GLU A 47 3.75 7.10 -1.31
N GLN A 48 2.51 7.51 -1.53
CA GLN A 48 1.69 6.95 -2.61
C GLN A 48 0.86 8.02 -3.31
N GLY A 49 0.67 7.81 -4.62
CA GLY A 49 -0.12 8.70 -5.45
C GLY A 49 -0.93 7.93 -6.48
N TYR A 50 -2.06 8.50 -6.86
CA TYR A 50 -2.98 7.91 -7.83
C TYR A 50 -2.89 8.65 -9.14
N LEU A 51 -2.62 7.91 -10.23
CA LEU A 51 -2.49 8.49 -11.57
C LEU A 51 -3.83 9.10 -12.00
N ALA A 52 -3.77 10.33 -12.50
CA ALA A 52 -4.92 10.94 -13.16
C ALA A 52 -5.26 10.15 -14.43
N PRO A 53 -6.55 9.97 -14.77
CA PRO A 53 -6.92 9.43 -16.06
C PRO A 53 -6.27 10.23 -17.20
N VAL A 54 -5.82 9.53 -18.24
CA VAL A 54 -5.29 10.17 -19.44
C VAL A 54 -6.47 10.73 -20.23
N ALA A 55 -6.45 12.03 -20.54
CA ALA A 55 -7.48 12.66 -21.33
C ALA A 55 -7.48 12.17 -22.79
N GLU A 56 -8.65 12.19 -23.44
CA GLU A 56 -8.74 11.95 -24.89
C GLU A 56 -7.87 12.97 -25.62
N GLY A 57 -6.90 12.48 -26.43
CA GLY A 57 -5.91 13.32 -27.12
C GLY A 57 -4.51 13.34 -26.51
N GLU A 58 -4.33 12.87 -25.25
CA GLU A 58 -3.04 12.76 -24.57
C GLU A 58 -2.44 11.35 -24.68
N ALA A 59 -2.69 10.64 -25.78
CA ALA A 59 -2.23 9.27 -25.99
C ALA A 59 -0.70 9.10 -25.87
N GLU A 60 0.07 10.18 -26.07
CA GLU A 60 1.52 10.18 -25.91
C GLU A 60 1.94 10.08 -24.43
N LEU A 61 1.20 10.72 -23.51
CA LEU A 61 1.41 10.57 -22.06
C LEU A 61 1.11 9.15 -21.57
N ALA A 62 0.15 8.45 -22.21
CA ALA A 62 -0.12 7.04 -21.95
C ALA A 62 0.99 6.11 -22.43
N ARG A 63 1.79 6.53 -23.42
CA ARG A 63 2.96 5.80 -23.91
C ARG A 63 4.20 6.00 -23.04
N ILE A 64 4.23 7.10 -22.29
CA ILE A 64 5.34 7.47 -21.42
C ILE A 64 4.92 7.19 -19.97
N GLY A 65 5.03 5.93 -19.51
CA GLY A 65 4.70 5.52 -18.16
C GLY A 65 3.41 4.71 -18.03
N PHE A 66 2.78 4.75 -16.87
CA PHE A 66 1.60 3.94 -16.56
C PHE A 66 0.31 4.71 -16.89
N PRO A 67 -0.67 4.09 -17.59
CA PRO A 67 -1.91 4.77 -17.97
C PRO A 67 -2.81 5.07 -16.76
N GLU A 68 -2.83 4.19 -15.76
CA GLU A 68 -3.69 4.27 -14.57
C GLU A 68 -3.03 3.59 -13.38
N GLY A 69 -3.67 3.65 -12.21
CA GLY A 69 -3.27 2.91 -11.04
C GLY A 69 -2.65 3.77 -9.95
N ARG A 70 -1.98 3.09 -9.02
CA ARG A 70 -1.31 3.67 -7.86
C ARG A 70 0.20 3.49 -7.99
N LEU A 71 0.94 4.55 -7.75
CA LEU A 71 2.38 4.51 -7.56
C LEU A 71 2.70 4.56 -6.07
N ARG A 72 3.67 3.76 -5.62
CA ARG A 72 4.19 3.78 -4.25
C ARG A 72 5.71 3.83 -4.24
N ARG A 73 6.26 4.67 -3.37
CA ARG A 73 7.62 4.59 -2.84
C ARG A 73 7.52 4.10 -1.42
N ILE A 74 8.20 3.03 -1.11
CA ILE A 74 8.21 2.39 0.20
C ILE A 74 9.65 2.43 0.72
N VAL A 75 9.85 3.02 1.89
CA VAL A 75 11.12 2.96 2.61
C VAL A 75 10.97 1.90 3.69
N GLU A 76 11.80 0.88 3.63
CA GLU A 76 11.81 -0.27 4.53
C GLU A 76 12.60 0.04 5.82
N PRO A 77 12.52 -0.82 6.87
CA PRO A 77 13.20 -0.57 8.15
C PRO A 77 14.72 -0.42 8.05
N ASP A 78 15.35 -1.04 7.07
CA ASP A 78 16.80 -0.96 6.78
C ASP A 78 17.18 0.25 5.91
N GLY A 79 16.20 1.08 5.53
CA GLY A 79 16.37 2.22 4.66
C GLY A 79 16.33 1.90 3.16
N ALA A 80 16.15 0.64 2.77
CA ALA A 80 15.98 0.27 1.37
C ALA A 80 14.70 0.88 0.79
N GLU A 81 14.76 1.29 -0.47
CA GLU A 81 13.60 1.86 -1.16
C GLU A 81 13.08 0.90 -2.22
N ARG A 82 11.77 0.74 -2.24
CA ARG A 82 11.05 0.03 -3.30
C ARG A 82 10.07 0.96 -4.00
N PHE A 83 9.99 0.81 -5.31
CA PHE A 83 9.01 1.50 -6.14
C PHE A 83 8.07 0.48 -6.75
N VAL A 84 6.79 0.76 -6.65
CA VAL A 84 5.74 -0.20 -6.98
C VAL A 84 4.62 0.49 -7.74
N HIS A 85 4.18 -0.13 -8.82
CA HIS A 85 2.95 0.22 -9.52
C HIS A 85 1.88 -0.84 -9.27
N THR A 86 0.67 -0.40 -8.96
CA THR A 86 -0.45 -1.28 -8.64
C THR A 86 -1.69 -0.86 -9.41
N VAL A 87 -2.36 -1.82 -10.04
CA VAL A 87 -3.70 -1.65 -10.62
C VAL A 87 -4.66 -2.52 -9.82
N LYS A 88 -5.73 -1.90 -9.30
CA LYS A 88 -6.79 -2.60 -8.57
C LYS A 88 -8.07 -2.61 -9.40
N SER A 89 -8.75 -3.77 -9.45
CA SER A 89 -10.07 -3.93 -10.06
C SER A 89 -11.03 -4.65 -9.11
N GLY A 90 -12.33 -4.40 -9.24
CA GLY A 90 -13.36 -4.96 -8.35
C GLY A 90 -13.88 -3.96 -7.30
N SER A 91 -14.82 -4.43 -6.47
CA SER A 91 -15.50 -3.63 -5.43
C SER A 91 -15.72 -4.44 -4.16
N GLY A 92 -16.05 -3.74 -3.04
CA GLY A 92 -16.25 -4.39 -1.74
C GLY A 92 -14.95 -4.83 -1.07
N ILE A 93 -15.03 -5.87 -0.24
CA ILE A 93 -13.90 -6.44 0.49
C ILE A 93 -13.01 -7.33 -0.39
N VAL A 94 -13.52 -7.80 -1.53
CA VAL A 94 -12.82 -8.69 -2.46
C VAL A 94 -12.41 -7.92 -3.70
N ARG A 95 -11.09 -7.82 -3.94
CA ARG A 95 -10.53 -7.10 -5.08
C ARG A 95 -9.43 -7.92 -5.74
N VAL A 96 -9.24 -7.67 -7.03
CA VAL A 96 -8.10 -8.23 -7.78
C VAL A 96 -7.03 -7.15 -7.86
N GLU A 97 -5.87 -7.44 -7.34
CA GLU A 97 -4.71 -6.55 -7.37
C GLU A 97 -3.63 -7.12 -8.31
N ARG A 98 -3.07 -6.24 -9.12
CA ARG A 98 -1.87 -6.52 -9.92
C ARG A 98 -0.79 -5.55 -9.50
N GLU A 99 0.21 -6.07 -8.84
CA GLU A 99 1.34 -5.30 -8.34
C GLU A 99 2.63 -5.75 -9.03
N HIS A 100 3.45 -4.79 -9.45
CA HIS A 100 4.77 -5.05 -9.98
C HIS A 100 5.78 -3.99 -9.53
N ALA A 101 7.00 -4.45 -9.30
CA ALA A 101 8.11 -3.55 -9.02
C ALA A 101 8.44 -2.73 -10.27
N ILE A 102 8.73 -1.46 -10.04
CA ILE A 102 9.17 -0.52 -11.08
C ILE A 102 10.50 0.12 -10.68
N THR A 103 11.19 0.67 -11.62
CA THR A 103 12.42 1.41 -11.35
C THR A 103 12.12 2.79 -10.73
N ARG A 104 13.11 3.38 -10.06
CA ARG A 104 13.03 4.77 -9.61
C ARG A 104 12.72 5.73 -10.76
N ALA A 105 13.36 5.53 -11.91
CA ALA A 105 13.16 6.39 -13.09
C ALA A 105 11.71 6.34 -13.61
N GLU A 106 11.11 5.17 -13.70
CA GLU A 106 9.69 5.00 -14.07
C GLU A 106 8.75 5.65 -13.07
N PHE A 107 9.07 5.52 -11.76
CA PHE A 107 8.31 6.19 -10.70
C PHE A 107 8.39 7.72 -10.86
N GLU A 108 9.60 8.29 -10.93
CA GLU A 108 9.83 9.74 -11.02
C GLU A 108 9.21 10.33 -12.30
N GLN A 109 9.26 9.61 -13.42
CA GLN A 109 8.64 10.03 -14.67
C GLN A 109 7.10 10.11 -14.57
N SER A 110 6.48 9.18 -13.84
CA SER A 110 5.02 9.10 -13.73
C SER A 110 4.46 9.88 -12.54
N TRP A 111 5.29 10.20 -11.54
CA TRP A 111 4.89 10.84 -10.28
C TRP A 111 4.20 12.19 -10.43
N PRO A 112 4.60 13.11 -11.36
CA PRO A 112 3.90 14.37 -11.56
C PRO A 112 2.40 14.21 -11.84
N ARG A 113 1.99 13.14 -12.52
CA ARG A 113 0.58 12.85 -12.82
C ARG A 113 -0.28 12.47 -11.61
N THR A 114 0.33 12.35 -10.43
CA THR A 114 -0.38 12.07 -9.17
C THR A 114 -0.68 13.33 -8.37
N GLU A 115 -0.36 14.52 -8.87
CA GLU A 115 -0.56 15.78 -8.16
C GLU A 115 -2.02 15.96 -7.69
N GLY A 116 -2.22 16.44 -6.44
CA GLY A 116 -3.53 16.53 -5.81
C GLY A 116 -4.18 15.19 -5.42
N ARG A 117 -3.46 14.06 -5.57
CA ARG A 117 -3.97 12.70 -5.31
C ARG A 117 -2.97 11.86 -4.55
N ARG A 118 -2.28 12.46 -3.57
CA ARG A 118 -1.18 11.84 -2.83
C ARG A 118 -1.51 11.65 -1.38
N LEU A 119 -0.94 10.62 -0.79
CA LEU A 119 -0.93 10.34 0.64
C LEU A 119 0.48 9.98 1.10
N MET A 120 0.78 10.34 2.33
CA MET A 120 1.93 9.83 3.04
C MET A 120 1.47 9.18 4.34
N LYS A 121 2.10 8.06 4.71
CA LYS A 121 1.78 7.35 5.94
C LYS A 121 2.97 6.58 6.48
N THR A 122 2.97 6.40 7.79
CA THR A 122 3.82 5.41 8.45
C THR A 122 2.98 4.16 8.70
N ARG A 123 3.42 3.02 8.17
CA ARG A 123 2.80 1.72 8.34
C ARG A 123 3.63 0.87 9.30
N ARG A 124 3.00 0.40 10.37
CA ARG A 124 3.57 -0.60 11.27
C ARG A 124 2.91 -1.94 11.01
N ARG A 125 3.71 -2.95 10.70
CA ARG A 125 3.25 -4.30 10.38
C ARG A 125 3.55 -5.21 11.56
N ALA A 126 2.54 -5.51 12.36
CA ALA A 126 2.64 -6.34 13.55
C ALA A 126 2.17 -7.77 13.25
N ARG A 127 2.97 -8.78 13.60
CA ARG A 127 2.63 -10.20 13.36
C ARG A 127 2.05 -10.81 14.63
N VAL A 128 0.75 -11.13 14.59
CA VAL A 128 0.02 -11.73 15.72
C VAL A 128 -0.95 -12.79 15.21
N GLY A 129 -0.96 -13.96 15.85
CA GLY A 129 -1.91 -15.03 15.53
C GLY A 129 -1.84 -15.56 14.11
N GLY A 130 -0.65 -15.52 13.50
CA GLY A 130 -0.45 -15.93 12.10
C GLY A 130 -0.89 -14.90 11.06
N LEU A 131 -1.44 -13.77 11.50
CA LEU A 131 -1.86 -12.64 10.66
C LEU A 131 -0.90 -11.47 10.77
N VAL A 132 -0.89 -10.62 9.73
CA VAL A 132 -0.19 -9.34 9.71
C VAL A 132 -1.21 -8.23 9.89
N TRP A 133 -1.08 -7.47 10.98
CA TRP A 133 -1.89 -6.29 11.27
C TRP A 133 -1.13 -5.05 10.81
N GLU A 134 -1.65 -4.36 9.82
CA GLU A 134 -1.03 -3.18 9.23
C GLU A 134 -1.68 -1.92 9.80
N ILE A 135 -0.95 -1.23 10.68
CA ILE A 135 -1.40 -0.01 11.34
C ILE A 135 -0.85 1.19 10.58
N ASP A 136 -1.73 1.94 9.93
CA ASP A 136 -1.43 3.13 9.15
C ASP A 136 -1.71 4.41 9.96
N VAL A 137 -0.68 5.21 10.14
CA VAL A 137 -0.79 6.58 10.67
C VAL A 137 -0.56 7.53 9.50
N PHE A 138 -1.57 8.32 9.15
CA PHE A 138 -1.53 9.18 7.98
C PHE A 138 -0.89 10.53 8.31
N ASP A 139 0.00 10.99 7.44
CA ASP A 139 0.60 12.33 7.55
C ASP A 139 -0.40 13.38 7.02
N GLY A 140 -0.60 14.43 7.78
CA GLY A 140 -1.50 15.53 7.39
C GLY A 140 -3.00 15.21 7.51
N LEU A 141 -3.38 13.99 7.89
CA LEU A 141 -4.75 13.62 8.23
C LEU A 141 -4.81 13.08 9.67
N PRO A 142 -5.73 13.56 10.53
CA PRO A 142 -5.92 13.01 11.87
C PRO A 142 -6.64 11.65 11.79
N LEU A 143 -5.99 10.68 11.16
CA LEU A 143 -6.52 9.36 10.87
C LEU A 143 -5.51 8.28 11.23
N VAL A 144 -5.99 7.27 11.92
CA VAL A 144 -5.29 6.01 12.15
C VAL A 144 -6.19 4.88 11.70
N MET A 145 -5.68 4.00 10.85
CA MET A 145 -6.41 2.82 10.40
C MET A 145 -5.61 1.57 10.72
N VAL A 146 -6.32 0.45 10.87
CA VAL A 146 -5.71 -0.87 10.90
C VAL A 146 -6.36 -1.74 9.86
N GLU A 147 -5.53 -2.47 9.12
CA GLU A 147 -5.93 -3.41 8.07
C GLU A 147 -5.44 -4.81 8.44
N VAL A 148 -6.20 -5.84 8.07
CA VAL A 148 -5.77 -7.23 8.08
C VAL A 148 -6.22 -7.90 6.80
N GLU A 149 -5.30 -8.60 6.16
CA GLU A 149 -5.59 -9.42 4.99
C GLU A 149 -5.93 -10.85 5.43
N LEU A 150 -7.01 -11.40 4.86
CA LEU A 150 -7.55 -12.72 5.17
C LEU A 150 -7.41 -13.63 3.94
N GLY A 151 -7.16 -14.90 4.19
CA GLY A 151 -7.14 -15.92 3.12
C GLY A 151 -8.53 -16.27 2.61
N ASP A 152 -9.57 -16.02 3.41
CA ASP A 152 -10.97 -16.31 3.09
C ASP A 152 -11.90 -15.30 3.77
N ALA A 153 -13.04 -14.96 3.14
CA ALA A 153 -14.01 -14.01 3.69
C ALA A 153 -14.69 -14.51 4.99
N GLU A 154 -14.78 -15.83 5.17
CA GLU A 154 -15.34 -16.48 6.35
C GLU A 154 -14.26 -16.78 7.42
N GLN A 155 -12.99 -16.41 7.15
CA GLN A 155 -11.88 -16.67 8.08
C GLN A 155 -12.15 -15.98 9.42
N ARG A 156 -12.20 -16.80 10.49
CA ARG A 156 -12.27 -16.30 11.86
C ARG A 156 -10.88 -15.87 12.32
N PHE A 157 -10.84 -14.79 13.05
CA PHE A 157 -9.62 -14.28 13.69
C PHE A 157 -9.97 -13.56 14.99
N ASP A 158 -9.01 -13.53 15.90
CA ASP A 158 -9.11 -12.74 17.13
C ASP A 158 -8.30 -11.46 16.96
N MET A 159 -8.99 -10.31 17.04
CA MET A 159 -8.32 -9.02 17.02
C MET A 159 -7.50 -8.85 18.30
N PRO A 160 -6.21 -8.50 18.21
CA PRO A 160 -5.39 -8.24 19.39
C PRO A 160 -6.04 -7.19 20.29
N ARG A 161 -6.07 -7.45 21.61
CA ARG A 161 -6.74 -6.59 22.59
C ARG A 161 -6.28 -5.13 22.51
N TRP A 162 -4.97 -4.92 22.33
CA TRP A 162 -4.36 -3.59 22.21
C TRP A 162 -4.77 -2.82 20.94
N ILE A 163 -5.35 -3.51 19.92
CA ILE A 163 -6.04 -2.89 18.78
C ILE A 163 -7.52 -2.70 19.13
N ALA A 164 -8.19 -3.77 19.59
CA ALA A 164 -9.63 -3.80 19.79
C ALA A 164 -10.12 -2.67 20.71
N GLU A 165 -9.37 -2.36 21.77
CA GLU A 165 -9.68 -1.28 22.72
C GLU A 165 -9.65 0.12 22.07
N LEU A 166 -9.06 0.27 20.90
CA LEU A 166 -8.93 1.54 20.18
C LEU A 166 -9.88 1.67 18.98
N VAL A 167 -10.58 0.60 18.62
CA VAL A 167 -11.50 0.59 17.48
C VAL A 167 -12.63 1.60 17.69
N VAL A 168 -12.84 2.44 16.68
CA VAL A 168 -13.97 3.37 16.60
C VAL A 168 -15.08 2.76 15.75
N LYS A 169 -14.74 2.26 14.56
CA LYS A 169 -15.68 1.61 13.63
C LYS A 169 -14.96 0.78 12.58
N GLU A 170 -15.66 -0.19 12.04
CA GLU A 170 -15.22 -0.89 10.83
C GLU A 170 -15.61 -0.09 9.58
N VAL A 171 -14.71 -0.06 8.59
CA VAL A 171 -14.87 0.69 7.35
C VAL A 171 -14.52 -0.13 6.10
N SER A 172 -14.47 -1.46 6.21
CA SER A 172 -14.08 -2.38 5.13
C SER A 172 -14.86 -2.14 3.84
N GLU A 173 -16.15 -1.83 3.95
CA GLU A 173 -17.05 -1.59 2.81
C GLU A 173 -17.23 -0.10 2.49
N ASP A 174 -16.79 0.81 3.35
CA ASP A 174 -16.94 2.25 3.13
C ASP A 174 -15.87 2.78 2.16
N ALA A 175 -16.26 2.97 0.91
CA ALA A 175 -15.36 3.44 -0.15
C ALA A 175 -14.69 4.79 0.16
N ARG A 176 -15.27 5.62 1.05
CA ARG A 176 -14.72 6.93 1.45
C ARG A 176 -13.42 6.79 2.24
N TYR A 177 -13.20 5.64 2.90
CA TYR A 177 -11.99 5.33 3.66
C TYR A 177 -10.90 4.62 2.83
N ARG A 178 -11.15 4.38 1.54
CA ARG A 178 -10.10 3.88 0.65
C ARG A 178 -9.02 4.94 0.47
N ASN A 179 -7.77 4.50 0.46
CA ASN A 179 -6.62 5.41 0.31
C ASN A 179 -6.76 6.35 -0.91
N ALA A 180 -7.39 5.90 -2.02
CA ALA A 180 -7.64 6.73 -3.18
C ALA A 180 -8.62 7.88 -2.88
N ALA A 181 -9.72 7.59 -2.16
CA ALA A 181 -10.70 8.61 -1.78
C ALA A 181 -10.09 9.60 -0.76
N LEU A 182 -9.35 9.09 0.23
CA LEU A 182 -8.64 9.91 1.20
C LEU A 182 -7.62 10.86 0.52
N ALA A 183 -6.91 10.37 -0.51
CA ALA A 183 -5.95 11.16 -1.26
C ALA A 183 -6.59 12.31 -2.06
N MET A 184 -7.81 12.11 -2.55
CA MET A 184 -8.54 13.07 -3.39
C MET A 184 -9.44 14.01 -2.60
N TYR A 185 -10.05 13.53 -1.52
CA TYR A 185 -11.14 14.23 -0.85
C TYR A 185 -10.87 14.48 0.64
N GLY A 186 -9.78 13.93 1.19
CA GLY A 186 -9.51 14.00 2.62
C GLY A 186 -10.43 13.09 3.45
N LEU A 187 -10.60 13.44 4.74
CA LEU A 187 -11.48 12.67 5.63
C LEU A 187 -12.95 12.83 5.23
N PRO A 188 -13.74 11.73 5.27
CA PRO A 188 -15.17 11.83 5.09
C PRO A 188 -15.80 12.71 6.15
N VAL A 189 -16.54 13.74 5.73
CA VAL A 189 -17.45 14.47 6.63
C VAL A 189 -18.60 13.53 7.02
N GLY A 190 -18.87 13.49 8.31
CA GLY A 190 -19.84 12.57 8.94
C GLY A 190 -21.28 12.75 8.48
#